data_d80da9fc618b4250c4ffcdf3caf16013
#
_entry.id   d80da9fc618b4250c4ffcdf3caf16013
#
_cell.length_a   1.000
_cell.length_b   1.000
_cell.length_c   1.000
_cell.angle_alpha   90.00
_cell.angle_beta   90.00
_cell.angle_gamma   90.00
#
_symmetry.space_group_name_H-M   'P 1'
#
loop_
_entity.id
_entity.type
_entity.pdbx_description
1 polymer ?
#
loop_
_entity_poly.entity_id
_entity_poly.type
_entity_poly.pdbx_seq_one_letter_code
_entity_poly.pdbx_strand_id
1 'polypeptide(L)'
;VMFSPRGIINLAHSDAQMNAYARRGNSMRLNGIDAVLLDREEVKKKVPVLDFSDNVRFPIFGALMQPSAGTARHDAVAWGYARQADSMGVDIIQHCEVTGFDISNGKVQGIKTSRGDIKTKKVGLCVAGSTSILAEMLNMTLPIETHLLQACVSEPIKPILDHVVTFGAGHFYCSQSDKGEMVMGGDLDGYN
;
A
#
# COMPACT_ATOMS: atom_id res chain seq x y z
N VAL A 1 -17.83 -3.28 3.37
CA VAL A 1 -17.10 -2.22 4.10
C VAL A 1 -15.82 -1.92 3.33
N MET A 2 -15.53 -0.64 3.03
CA MET A 2 -14.30 -0.26 2.32
C MET A 2 -13.06 -0.23 3.23
N PHE A 3 -13.24 0.06 4.50
CA PHE A 3 -12.18 0.17 5.49
C PHE A 3 -12.56 -0.55 6.78
N SER A 4 -11.65 -1.40 7.26
CA SER A 4 -11.78 -2.11 8.53
C SER A 4 -10.79 -1.52 9.53
N PRO A 5 -11.24 -0.76 10.55
CA PRO A 5 -10.36 -0.13 11.54
C PRO A 5 -9.88 -1.17 12.55
N ARG A 6 -8.80 -1.86 12.22
CA ARG A 6 -8.22 -2.93 13.05
C ARG A 6 -6.98 -2.50 13.82
N GLY A 7 -6.49 -1.29 13.59
CA GLY A 7 -5.20 -0.83 14.07
C GLY A 7 -4.02 -1.45 13.32
N ILE A 8 -2.88 -0.77 13.40
CA ILE A 8 -1.59 -1.27 12.90
C ILE A 8 -0.58 -1.26 14.03
N ILE A 9 0.18 -2.34 14.16
CA ILE A 9 1.23 -2.54 15.16
C ILE A 9 2.56 -2.68 14.45
N ASN A 10 3.42 -1.67 14.58
CA ASN A 10 4.77 -1.67 14.02
C ASN A 10 5.72 -2.20 15.09
N LEU A 11 6.22 -3.44 14.91
CA LEU A 11 7.09 -4.10 15.88
C LEU A 11 8.47 -3.45 15.94
N ALA A 12 9.01 -3.32 17.14
CA ALA A 12 10.37 -2.89 17.39
C ALA A 12 11.21 -4.06 17.93
N HIS A 13 12.41 -4.20 17.40
CA HIS A 13 13.35 -5.29 17.70
C HIS A 13 14.64 -4.82 18.37
N SER A 14 14.67 -3.55 18.81
CA SER A 14 15.79 -2.94 19.55
C SER A 14 15.35 -1.67 20.27
N ASP A 15 16.14 -1.24 21.27
CA ASP A 15 15.95 0.05 21.94
C ASP A 15 16.06 1.23 20.96
N ALA A 16 16.94 1.13 19.98
CA ALA A 16 17.08 2.16 18.94
C ALA A 16 15.79 2.33 18.13
N GLN A 17 15.12 1.24 17.78
CA GLN A 17 13.81 1.28 17.11
C GLN A 17 12.72 1.83 18.04
N MET A 18 12.70 1.44 19.32
CA MET A 18 11.76 1.99 20.29
C MET A 18 11.93 3.51 20.44
N ASN A 19 13.16 4.00 20.51
CA ASN A 19 13.45 5.44 20.54
C ASN A 19 13.01 6.16 19.25
N ALA A 20 13.20 5.54 18.09
CA ALA A 20 12.71 6.07 16.83
C ALA A 20 11.17 6.10 16.80
N TYR A 21 10.51 5.08 17.31
CA TYR A 21 9.06 5.01 17.40
C TYR A 21 8.48 6.01 18.42
N ALA A 22 9.18 6.30 19.50
CA ALA A 22 8.79 7.37 20.42
C ALA A 22 8.74 8.74 19.70
N ARG A 23 9.78 9.07 18.92
CA ARG A 23 9.80 10.30 18.10
C ARG A 23 8.72 10.31 17.04
N ARG A 24 8.55 9.19 16.30
CA ARG A 24 7.51 9.04 15.29
C ARG A 24 6.11 9.19 15.90
N GLY A 25 5.85 8.55 17.03
CA GLY A 25 4.57 8.65 17.74
C GLY A 25 4.28 10.08 18.19
N ASN A 26 5.28 10.83 18.66
CA ASN A 26 5.13 12.25 18.98
C ASN A 26 4.77 13.07 17.74
N SER A 27 5.46 12.86 16.62
CA SER A 27 5.15 13.53 15.36
C SER A 27 3.74 13.18 14.85
N MET A 28 3.32 11.93 14.98
CA MET A 28 1.96 11.51 14.63
C MET A 28 0.90 12.25 15.45
N ARG A 29 1.07 12.32 16.78
CA ARG A 29 0.15 13.03 17.68
C ARG A 29 0.07 14.53 17.39
N LEU A 30 1.20 15.16 17.08
CA LEU A 30 1.22 16.56 16.67
C LEU A 30 0.44 16.84 15.37
N ASN A 31 0.31 15.83 14.50
CA ASN A 31 -0.49 15.88 13.28
C ASN A 31 -1.93 15.35 13.47
N GLY A 32 -2.39 15.16 14.70
CA GLY A 32 -3.75 14.71 14.99
C GLY A 32 -3.97 13.22 14.75
N ILE A 33 -2.91 12.42 14.61
CA ILE A 33 -2.98 10.98 14.40
C ILE A 33 -2.78 10.29 15.75
N ASP A 34 -3.67 9.36 16.10
CA ASP A 34 -3.52 8.55 17.29
C ASP A 34 -2.29 7.63 17.20
N ALA A 35 -1.50 7.61 18.25
CA ALA A 35 -0.30 6.80 18.32
C ALA A 35 0.01 6.42 19.77
N VAL A 36 0.24 5.13 20.00
CA VAL A 36 0.52 4.56 21.32
C VAL A 36 1.78 3.72 21.25
N LEU A 37 2.71 3.96 22.15
CA LEU A 37 3.83 3.04 22.36
C LEU A 37 3.35 1.89 23.24
N LEU A 38 3.67 0.69 22.81
CA LEU A 38 3.39 -0.54 23.54
C LEU A 38 4.72 -1.16 24.01
N ASP A 39 4.74 -1.63 25.24
CA ASP A 39 5.81 -2.51 25.71
C ASP A 39 5.64 -3.94 25.21
N ARG A 40 6.61 -4.82 25.51
CA ARG A 40 6.60 -6.23 25.08
C ARG A 40 5.36 -6.98 25.55
N GLU A 41 4.95 -6.77 26.80
CA GLU A 41 3.82 -7.48 27.40
C GLU A 41 2.48 -6.98 26.84
N GLU A 42 2.36 -5.71 26.52
CA GLU A 42 1.22 -5.13 25.84
C GLU A 42 1.08 -5.65 24.41
N VAL A 43 2.21 -5.79 23.67
CA VAL A 43 2.20 -6.43 22.34
C VAL A 43 1.76 -7.89 22.43
N LYS A 44 2.28 -8.65 23.40
CA LYS A 44 1.91 -10.05 23.62
C LYS A 44 0.41 -10.24 23.90
N LYS A 45 -0.18 -9.34 24.67
CA LYS A 45 -1.63 -9.35 24.93
C LYS A 45 -2.47 -9.09 23.68
N LYS A 46 -1.99 -8.19 22.79
CA LYS A 46 -2.69 -7.81 21.55
C LYS A 46 -2.49 -8.80 20.41
N VAL A 47 -1.33 -9.41 20.33
CA VAL A 47 -0.95 -10.34 19.26
C VAL A 47 -0.28 -11.59 19.84
N PRO A 48 -1.06 -12.42 20.54
CA PRO A 48 -0.50 -13.60 21.24
C PRO A 48 0.04 -14.69 20.32
N VAL A 49 -0.24 -14.62 19.03
CA VAL A 49 0.23 -15.57 18.01
C VAL A 49 1.70 -15.37 17.65
N LEU A 50 2.30 -14.22 18.01
CA LEU A 50 3.72 -13.97 17.76
C LEU A 50 4.60 -14.78 18.73
N ASP A 51 5.80 -15.11 18.25
CA ASP A 51 6.80 -15.79 19.08
C ASP A 51 7.55 -14.77 19.96
N PHE A 52 7.38 -14.90 21.27
CA PHE A 52 8.03 -14.09 22.29
C PHE A 52 9.15 -14.82 23.04
N SER A 53 9.61 -15.98 22.52
CA SER A 53 10.75 -16.67 23.10
C SER A 53 12.05 -15.86 22.98
N ASP A 54 13.03 -16.19 23.80
CA ASP A 54 14.34 -15.52 23.76
C ASP A 54 15.25 -16.05 22.63
N ASN A 55 14.85 -17.15 21.97
CA ASN A 55 15.63 -17.80 20.93
C ASN A 55 15.34 -17.30 19.50
N VAL A 56 14.46 -16.29 19.35
CA VAL A 56 14.15 -15.72 18.04
C VAL A 56 15.27 -14.80 17.58
N ARG A 57 15.53 -14.82 16.28
CA ARG A 57 16.56 -13.96 15.67
C ARG A 57 16.30 -12.45 15.90
N PHE A 58 15.04 -12.05 15.96
CA PHE A 58 14.61 -10.67 16.13
C PHE A 58 13.60 -10.59 17.28
N PRO A 59 14.08 -10.49 18.54
CA PRO A 59 13.20 -10.41 19.69
C PRO A 59 12.34 -9.15 19.66
N ILE A 60 11.14 -9.25 20.18
CA ILE A 60 10.20 -8.11 20.23
C ILE A 60 10.47 -7.32 21.52
N PHE A 61 10.84 -6.06 21.36
CA PHE A 61 11.07 -5.09 22.47
C PHE A 61 9.80 -4.31 22.81
N GLY A 62 8.96 -4.09 21.84
CA GLY A 62 7.72 -3.35 21.94
C GLY A 62 7.19 -2.99 20.56
N ALA A 63 6.34 -1.99 20.47
CA ALA A 63 5.77 -1.55 19.21
C ALA A 63 5.29 -0.10 19.25
N LEU A 64 5.10 0.49 18.06
CA LEU A 64 4.26 1.66 17.87
C LEU A 64 2.94 1.22 17.27
N MET A 65 1.84 1.46 17.97
CA MET A 65 0.48 1.17 17.48
C MET A 65 -0.20 2.45 17.03
N GLN A 66 -0.91 2.38 15.91
CA GLN A 66 -1.91 3.35 15.50
C GLN A 66 -3.29 2.68 15.58
N PRO A 67 -4.08 2.95 16.63
CA PRO A 67 -5.37 2.29 16.86
C PRO A 67 -6.41 2.50 15.76
N SER A 68 -6.51 3.70 15.20
CA SER A 68 -7.48 4.03 14.14
C SER A 68 -7.07 3.61 12.73
N ALA A 69 -5.86 3.07 12.56
CA ALA A 69 -5.44 2.47 11.30
C ALA A 69 -6.15 1.14 11.02
N GLY A 70 -5.93 0.56 9.86
CA GLY A 70 -6.55 -0.72 9.50
C GLY A 70 -6.27 -1.14 8.07
N THR A 71 -7.14 -1.97 7.54
CA THR A 71 -7.08 -2.46 6.16
C THR A 71 -8.13 -1.80 5.29
N ALA A 72 -7.72 -1.34 4.11
CA ALA A 72 -8.62 -0.85 3.08
C ALA A 72 -8.79 -1.91 1.98
N ARG A 73 -10.02 -2.17 1.59
CA ARG A 73 -10.31 -2.99 0.43
C ARG A 73 -10.08 -2.17 -0.82
N HIS A 74 -8.93 -2.35 -1.44
CA HIS A 74 -8.49 -1.58 -2.61
C HIS A 74 -9.46 -1.68 -3.78
N ASP A 75 -10.05 -2.85 -4.03
CA ASP A 75 -11.09 -3.09 -5.04
C ASP A 75 -12.33 -2.23 -4.77
N ALA A 76 -12.85 -2.23 -3.55
CA ALA A 76 -14.01 -1.45 -3.16
C ALA A 76 -13.75 0.06 -3.26
N VAL A 77 -12.54 0.51 -2.92
CA VAL A 77 -12.12 1.92 -3.05
C VAL A 77 -12.07 2.32 -4.53
N ALA A 78 -11.39 1.52 -5.37
CA ALA A 78 -11.29 1.78 -6.80
C ALA A 78 -12.67 1.84 -7.47
N TRP A 79 -13.54 0.88 -7.20
CA TRP A 79 -14.91 0.88 -7.71
C TRP A 79 -15.77 2.01 -7.15
N GLY A 80 -15.51 2.44 -5.91
CA GLY A 80 -16.16 3.60 -5.32
C GLY A 80 -15.86 4.88 -6.10
N TYR A 81 -14.59 5.14 -6.38
CA TYR A 81 -14.16 6.27 -7.21
C TYR A 81 -14.68 6.18 -8.64
N ALA A 82 -14.58 4.99 -9.26
CA ALA A 82 -15.05 4.78 -10.63
C ALA A 82 -16.55 5.08 -10.76
N ARG A 83 -17.40 4.53 -9.90
CA ARG A 83 -18.84 4.81 -9.91
C ARG A 83 -19.16 6.29 -9.71
N GLN A 84 -18.42 6.97 -8.81
CA GLN A 84 -18.63 8.40 -8.61
C GLN A 84 -18.20 9.21 -9.83
N ALA A 85 -17.08 8.90 -10.45
CA ALA A 85 -16.61 9.54 -11.67
C ALA A 85 -17.62 9.35 -12.81
N ASP A 86 -18.09 8.13 -13.03
CA ASP A 86 -19.13 7.81 -14.03
C ASP A 86 -20.41 8.63 -13.80
N SER A 87 -20.89 8.73 -12.55
CA SER A 87 -22.05 9.56 -12.20
C SER A 87 -21.87 11.06 -12.45
N MET A 88 -20.62 11.51 -12.55
CA MET A 88 -20.25 12.89 -12.90
C MET A 88 -20.01 13.08 -14.41
N GLY A 89 -20.28 12.07 -15.23
CA GLY A 89 -20.17 12.13 -16.69
C GLY A 89 -18.76 11.80 -17.22
N VAL A 90 -17.94 11.11 -16.45
CA VAL A 90 -16.63 10.61 -16.92
C VAL A 90 -16.83 9.28 -17.64
N ASP A 91 -16.43 9.21 -18.89
CA ASP A 91 -16.41 7.96 -19.64
C ASP A 91 -15.24 7.06 -19.19
N ILE A 92 -15.55 5.87 -18.68
CA ILE A 92 -14.55 4.89 -18.25
C ILE A 92 -14.47 3.76 -19.27
N ILE A 93 -13.39 3.73 -20.03
CA ILE A 93 -13.20 2.73 -21.10
C ILE A 93 -12.22 1.67 -20.60
N GLN A 94 -12.74 0.52 -20.17
CA GLN A 94 -11.95 -0.63 -19.74
C GLN A 94 -11.38 -1.41 -20.92
N HIS A 95 -10.30 -2.16 -20.69
CA HIS A 95 -9.61 -2.96 -21.73
C HIS A 95 -9.27 -2.12 -22.97
N CYS A 96 -8.78 -0.91 -22.73
CA CYS A 96 -8.40 0.07 -23.73
C CYS A 96 -6.96 0.52 -23.45
N GLU A 97 -6.01 -0.16 -24.07
CA GLU A 97 -4.60 0.12 -23.90
C GLU A 97 -4.19 1.36 -24.70
N VAL A 98 -3.43 2.26 -24.07
CA VAL A 98 -2.81 3.38 -24.78
C VAL A 98 -1.53 2.89 -25.46
N THR A 99 -1.49 2.98 -26.78
CA THR A 99 -0.39 2.50 -27.62
C THR A 99 0.49 3.62 -28.19
N GLY A 100 0.10 4.88 -27.97
CA GLY A 100 0.87 6.02 -28.42
C GLY A 100 0.15 7.36 -28.26
N PHE A 101 0.83 8.42 -28.69
CA PHE A 101 0.33 9.78 -28.62
C PHE A 101 0.38 10.42 -30.02
N ASP A 102 -0.61 11.25 -30.32
CA ASP A 102 -0.58 12.15 -31.47
C ASP A 102 -0.11 13.53 -31.02
N ILE A 103 1.08 13.91 -31.49
CA ILE A 103 1.71 15.19 -31.13
C ILE A 103 2.06 15.96 -32.40
N SER A 104 1.58 17.21 -32.47
CA SER A 104 1.90 18.14 -33.55
C SER A 104 2.36 19.48 -32.96
N ASN A 105 3.49 19.97 -33.48
CA ASN A 105 4.08 21.24 -33.03
C ASN A 105 4.28 21.34 -31.48
N GLY A 106 4.72 20.22 -30.87
CA GLY A 106 4.93 20.14 -29.40
C GLY A 106 3.66 20.15 -28.56
N LYS A 107 2.49 19.93 -29.17
CA LYS A 107 1.19 19.89 -28.48
C LYS A 107 0.50 18.58 -28.73
N VAL A 108 -0.12 18.04 -27.69
CA VAL A 108 -0.97 16.84 -27.78
C VAL A 108 -2.19 17.15 -28.61
N GLN A 109 -2.48 16.31 -29.60
CA GLN A 109 -3.70 16.32 -30.42
C GLN A 109 -4.63 15.16 -30.08
N GLY A 110 -4.08 14.08 -29.52
CA GLY A 110 -4.82 12.88 -29.18
C GLY A 110 -3.95 11.78 -28.62
N ILE A 111 -4.58 10.65 -28.35
CA ILE A 111 -3.95 9.40 -27.98
C ILE A 111 -4.39 8.29 -28.91
N LYS A 112 -3.48 7.34 -29.16
CA LYS A 112 -3.76 6.11 -29.89
C LYS A 112 -4.07 5.01 -28.90
N THR A 113 -5.12 4.24 -29.15
CA THR A 113 -5.52 3.16 -28.26
C THR A 113 -5.83 1.88 -29.03
N SER A 114 -5.86 0.75 -28.30
CA SER A 114 -6.29 -0.54 -28.85
C SER A 114 -7.76 -0.56 -29.35
N ARG A 115 -8.53 0.49 -29.03
CA ARG A 115 -9.96 0.65 -29.42
C ARG A 115 -10.22 1.83 -30.36
N GLY A 116 -9.17 2.40 -30.92
CA GLY A 116 -9.24 3.58 -31.80
C GLY A 116 -8.63 4.82 -31.16
N ASP A 117 -8.55 5.88 -31.94
CA ASP A 117 -7.90 7.12 -31.55
C ASP A 117 -8.88 8.05 -30.83
N ILE A 118 -8.40 8.71 -29.76
CA ILE A 118 -9.17 9.69 -29.00
C ILE A 118 -8.52 11.06 -29.16
N LYS A 119 -9.26 12.01 -29.72
CA LYS A 119 -8.81 13.40 -29.89
C LYS A 119 -8.90 14.14 -28.56
N THR A 120 -7.80 14.73 -28.12
CA THR A 120 -7.74 15.54 -26.89
C THR A 120 -6.58 16.51 -26.92
N LYS A 121 -6.70 17.61 -26.22
CA LYS A 121 -5.65 18.63 -26.08
C LYS A 121 -4.86 18.49 -24.77
N LYS A 122 -5.30 17.62 -23.84
CA LYS A 122 -4.66 17.39 -22.53
C LYS A 122 -4.75 15.92 -22.18
N VAL A 123 -3.67 15.38 -21.66
CA VAL A 123 -3.58 13.99 -21.17
C VAL A 123 -2.95 13.99 -19.80
N GLY A 124 -3.56 13.28 -18.85
CA GLY A 124 -2.99 12.99 -17.55
C GLY A 124 -2.50 11.54 -17.50
N LEU A 125 -1.25 11.32 -17.12
CA LEU A 125 -0.67 10.00 -16.94
C LEU A 125 -0.81 9.57 -15.48
N CYS A 126 -1.81 8.72 -15.18
CA CYS A 126 -2.08 8.17 -13.84
C CYS A 126 -1.94 6.64 -13.89
N VAL A 127 -0.78 6.15 -14.30
CA VAL A 127 -0.55 4.76 -14.72
C VAL A 127 0.44 4.00 -13.83
N ALA A 128 0.75 4.55 -12.65
CA ALA A 128 1.59 3.94 -11.62
C ALA A 128 2.86 3.28 -12.19
N GLY A 129 2.99 1.96 -12.10
CA GLY A 129 4.16 1.21 -12.57
C GLY A 129 4.47 1.31 -14.06
N SER A 130 3.50 1.72 -14.89
CA SER A 130 3.69 1.93 -16.33
C SER A 130 4.08 3.37 -16.71
N THR A 131 4.38 4.23 -15.72
CA THR A 131 4.67 5.65 -15.97
C THR A 131 5.87 5.86 -16.89
N SER A 132 6.97 5.15 -16.67
CA SER A 132 8.18 5.27 -17.49
C SER A 132 7.93 4.82 -18.94
N ILE A 133 7.15 3.76 -19.14
CA ILE A 133 6.81 3.23 -20.48
C ILE A 133 6.05 4.29 -21.29
N LEU A 134 5.04 4.93 -20.71
CA LEU A 134 4.29 5.97 -21.41
C LEU A 134 5.08 7.26 -21.56
N ALA A 135 5.98 7.58 -20.63
CA ALA A 135 6.89 8.73 -20.75
C ALA A 135 7.87 8.55 -21.91
N GLU A 136 8.41 7.34 -22.12
CA GLU A 136 9.29 7.02 -23.24
C GLU A 136 8.59 7.22 -24.59
N MET A 137 7.31 6.90 -24.73
CA MET A 137 6.53 7.19 -25.94
C MET A 137 6.45 8.68 -26.27
N LEU A 138 6.71 9.54 -25.29
CA LEU A 138 6.74 10.99 -25.41
C LEU A 138 8.18 11.56 -25.49
N ASN A 139 9.20 10.69 -25.57
CA ASN A 139 10.62 11.05 -25.45
C ASN A 139 10.93 11.83 -24.16
N MET A 140 10.25 11.48 -23.07
CA MET A 140 10.44 12.09 -21.74
C MET A 140 11.11 11.08 -20.80
N THR A 141 12.16 11.53 -20.11
CA THR A 141 12.77 10.77 -19.02
C THR A 141 12.29 11.33 -17.68
N LEU A 142 11.71 10.49 -16.85
CA LEU A 142 11.30 10.84 -15.50
C LEU A 142 12.21 10.14 -14.49
N PRO A 143 12.56 10.78 -13.36
CA PRO A 143 13.35 10.17 -12.30
C PRO A 143 12.48 9.22 -11.45
N ILE A 144 11.90 8.21 -12.10
CA ILE A 144 11.00 7.22 -11.49
C ILE A 144 11.50 5.83 -11.86
N GLU A 145 11.74 5.02 -10.84
CA GLU A 145 11.98 3.59 -10.97
C GLU A 145 10.78 2.81 -10.46
N THR A 146 10.43 1.75 -11.16
CA THR A 146 9.35 0.85 -10.76
C THR A 146 9.96 -0.45 -10.25
N HIS A 147 9.60 -0.83 -9.03
CA HIS A 147 10.02 -2.07 -8.41
C HIS A 147 8.84 -2.99 -8.20
N LEU A 148 9.08 -4.29 -8.33
CA LEU A 148 8.10 -5.31 -7.99
C LEU A 148 8.11 -5.55 -6.48
N LEU A 149 6.93 -5.68 -5.90
CA LEU A 149 6.73 -6.08 -4.51
C LEU A 149 6.06 -7.44 -4.48
N GLN A 150 6.53 -8.31 -3.58
CA GLN A 150 5.89 -9.60 -3.38
C GLN A 150 4.75 -9.50 -2.37
N ALA A 151 3.66 -10.17 -2.67
CA ALA A 151 2.56 -10.39 -1.75
C ALA A 151 1.99 -11.79 -1.95
N CYS A 152 1.55 -12.40 -0.86
CA CYS A 152 0.90 -13.70 -0.90
C CYS A 152 -0.34 -13.72 0.00
N VAL A 153 -1.24 -14.62 -0.31
CA VAL A 153 -2.49 -14.83 0.41
C VAL A 153 -2.62 -16.32 0.69
N SER A 154 -2.94 -16.68 1.93
CA SER A 154 -3.17 -18.06 2.32
C SER A 154 -4.58 -18.54 1.99
N GLU A 155 -4.83 -19.83 2.13
CA GLU A 155 -6.18 -20.33 2.31
C GLU A 155 -6.80 -19.71 3.58
N PRO A 156 -8.16 -19.59 3.63
CA PRO A 156 -8.86 -19.09 4.80
C PRO A 156 -8.63 -19.96 6.04
N ILE A 157 -8.31 -19.32 7.14
CA ILE A 157 -8.18 -19.96 8.46
C ILE A 157 -9.07 -19.26 9.49
N LYS A 158 -9.23 -19.86 10.67
CA LYS A 158 -9.94 -19.19 11.76
C LYS A 158 -9.28 -17.86 12.11
N PRO A 159 -10.04 -16.87 12.61
CA PRO A 159 -9.49 -15.61 13.07
C PRO A 159 -8.43 -15.81 14.16
N ILE A 160 -7.21 -15.35 13.91
CA ILE A 160 -6.07 -15.41 14.83
C ILE A 160 -5.31 -14.08 14.92
N LEU A 161 -5.57 -13.14 14.00
CA LEU A 161 -4.85 -11.88 13.90
C LEU A 161 -5.83 -10.72 13.70
N ASP A 162 -6.10 -9.98 14.78
CA ASP A 162 -7.06 -8.87 14.76
C ASP A 162 -6.45 -7.57 14.22
N HIS A 163 -5.14 -7.42 14.31
CA HIS A 163 -4.42 -6.22 13.91
C HIS A 163 -3.57 -6.46 12.66
N VAL A 164 -3.25 -5.37 11.94
CA VAL A 164 -2.16 -5.41 10.97
C VAL A 164 -0.85 -5.36 11.74
N VAL A 165 0.06 -6.27 11.48
CA VAL A 165 1.37 -6.31 12.11
C VAL A 165 2.44 -6.06 11.06
N THR A 166 3.37 -5.17 11.37
CA THR A 166 4.53 -4.91 10.50
C THR A 166 5.82 -5.25 11.22
N PHE A 167 6.75 -5.81 10.48
CA PHE A 167 8.09 -6.12 10.92
C PHE A 167 9.05 -5.11 10.26
N GLY A 168 9.43 -4.08 11.03
CA GLY A 168 10.14 -2.92 10.49
C GLY A 168 11.55 -3.21 9.96
N ALA A 169 12.22 -4.23 10.50
CA ALA A 169 13.58 -4.59 10.07
C ALA A 169 13.63 -5.32 8.72
N GLY A 170 12.52 -5.95 8.29
CA GLY A 170 12.42 -6.70 7.04
C GLY A 170 11.37 -6.18 6.08
N HIS A 171 10.86 -4.95 6.28
CA HIS A 171 9.80 -4.36 5.44
C HIS A 171 8.61 -5.29 5.18
N PHE A 172 8.32 -6.16 6.13
CA PHE A 172 7.29 -7.19 6.03
C PHE A 172 6.02 -6.75 6.77
N TYR A 173 4.87 -7.11 6.24
CA TYR A 173 3.59 -6.97 6.93
C TYR A 173 2.78 -8.26 6.87
N CYS A 174 1.91 -8.42 7.86
CA CYS A 174 0.93 -9.49 7.91
C CYS A 174 -0.39 -8.95 8.45
N SER A 175 -1.49 -9.36 7.83
CA SER A 175 -2.85 -9.07 8.29
C SER A 175 -3.76 -10.24 7.97
N GLN A 176 -4.92 -10.31 8.61
CA GLN A 176 -5.93 -11.30 8.27
C GLN A 176 -7.13 -10.61 7.64
N SER A 177 -7.59 -11.11 6.49
CA SER A 177 -8.75 -10.57 5.79
C SER A 177 -10.05 -10.89 6.51
N ASP A 178 -11.15 -10.19 6.15
CA ASP A 178 -12.48 -10.49 6.68
C ASP A 178 -13.01 -11.87 6.24
N LYS A 179 -12.38 -12.49 5.25
CA LYS A 179 -12.70 -13.85 4.79
C LYS A 179 -11.85 -14.93 5.46
N GLY A 180 -10.86 -14.53 6.28
CA GLY A 180 -9.98 -15.43 7.01
C GLY A 180 -8.60 -15.68 6.38
N GLU A 181 -8.35 -15.19 5.15
CA GLU A 181 -7.03 -15.35 4.54
C GLU A 181 -5.97 -14.52 5.26
N MET A 182 -4.78 -15.06 5.47
CA MET A 182 -3.60 -14.31 5.85
C MET A 182 -3.04 -13.60 4.62
N VAL A 183 -2.93 -12.29 4.70
CA VAL A 183 -2.33 -11.45 3.66
C VAL A 183 -0.96 -11.02 4.14
N MET A 184 0.06 -11.42 3.41
CA MET A 184 1.47 -11.18 3.75
C MET A 184 2.18 -10.55 2.57
N GLY A 185 3.04 -9.61 2.84
CA GLY A 185 3.85 -9.00 1.78
C GLY A 185 4.92 -8.10 2.37
N GLY A 186 5.75 -7.62 1.50
CA GLY A 186 6.86 -6.74 1.86
C GLY A 186 8.06 -6.98 0.98
N ASP A 187 9.00 -6.10 1.13
CA ASP A 187 10.28 -6.06 0.43
C ASP A 187 10.20 -6.03 -1.10
N LEU A 188 11.30 -5.65 -1.71
CA LEU A 188 11.46 -5.60 -3.16
C LEU A 188 11.78 -7.00 -3.70
N ASP A 189 11.23 -7.34 -4.84
CA ASP A 189 11.68 -8.50 -5.58
C ASP A 189 13.07 -8.21 -6.17
N GLY A 190 14.07 -8.94 -5.71
CA GLY A 190 15.46 -8.79 -6.17
C GLY A 190 15.77 -9.40 -7.54
N TYR A 191 14.77 -9.90 -8.26
CA TYR A 191 14.91 -10.55 -9.56
C TYR A 191 14.59 -9.64 -10.76
N ASN A 192 14.85 -8.35 -10.63
CA ASN A 192 14.78 -7.42 -11.77
C ASN A 192 16.14 -7.30 -12.47
#